data_8d1bd119e18d7994672d890207cd0003
#
_entry.id   8d1bd119e18d7994672d890207cd0003
#
_cell.length_a   1.000
_cell.length_b   1.000
_cell.length_c   1.000
_cell.angle_alpha   90.00
_cell.angle_beta   90.00
_cell.angle_gamma   90.00
#
_symmetry.space_group_name_H-M   'P 1'
#
loop_
_entity.id
_entity.type
_entity.pdbx_description
1 polymer ?
#
loop_
_entity_poly.entity_id
_entity_poly.type
_entity_poly.pdbx_seq_one_letter_code
_entity_poly.pdbx_strand_id
1 'polypeptide(L)'
;QRQMCIRDSYGLIAYGSSLDQIGPLAKDVTDCATLLEAIASHDEKDSTSVRLESYDFTSALKDDVKGMKIGIPKDYFGEGLDEEVKEAVLAAAKTLEEKGAIVEEFDLGLVEYAIPAYYVIAAAEASSNLSRFDGVKYGYRAKDYEGLHNMYKKTRSEGFGAEVKRRIMLGSFVLSSGYYDAYYLKALRTKALIKK
;
A
#
# COMPACT_ATOMS: atom_id res chain seq x y z
N GLN A 1 -5.26 -2.87 7.27
CA GLN A 1 -4.26 -3.82 7.79
C GLN A 1 -3.31 -3.06 8.70
N ARG A 2 -3.15 -3.52 9.93
CA ARG A 2 -2.18 -2.95 10.85
C ARG A 2 -0.82 -3.59 10.56
N GLN A 3 0.25 -2.86 10.80
CA GLN A 3 1.61 -3.38 10.74
C GLN A 3 1.72 -4.62 11.65
N MET A 4 2.15 -5.74 11.09
CA MET A 4 2.15 -7.03 11.78
C MET A 4 3.56 -7.58 11.99
N CYS A 5 4.61 -6.84 11.62
CA CYS A 5 5.95 -7.40 11.57
C CYS A 5 7.01 -6.40 11.99
N ILE A 6 8.10 -6.92 12.56
CA ILE A 6 9.35 -6.18 12.80
C ILE A 6 9.90 -5.52 11.54
N ARG A 7 9.62 -6.06 10.36
CA ARG A 7 9.96 -5.49 9.05
C ARG A 7 9.45 -4.06 8.86
N ASP A 8 8.32 -3.70 9.46
CA ASP A 8 7.66 -2.40 9.31
C ASP A 8 8.17 -1.38 10.33
N SER A 9 8.89 -1.81 11.35
CA SER A 9 9.26 -0.98 12.50
C SER A 9 10.60 -0.26 12.32
N TYR A 10 11.52 -0.80 11.54
CA TYR A 10 12.88 -0.29 11.42
C TYR A 10 13.38 -0.22 9.97
N GLY A 11 14.07 0.89 9.64
CA GLY A 11 14.76 1.05 8.37
C GLY A 11 13.88 1.45 7.19
N LEU A 12 12.56 1.49 7.33
CA LEU A 12 11.65 1.94 6.31
C LEU A 12 11.19 3.38 6.55
N ILE A 13 11.30 4.20 5.51
CA ILE A 13 10.71 5.54 5.51
C ILE A 13 9.22 5.41 5.24
N ALA A 14 8.37 5.82 6.20
CA ALA A 14 6.92 5.83 6.01
C ALA A 14 6.54 6.83 4.91
N TYR A 15 5.87 6.34 3.87
CA TYR A 15 5.28 7.14 2.80
C TYR A 15 3.78 7.35 3.05
N GLY A 16 2.99 6.30 2.94
CA GLY A 16 1.58 6.31 3.25
C GLY A 16 1.28 5.30 4.35
N SER A 17 1.33 5.71 5.63
CA SER A 17 1.31 4.81 6.79
C SER A 17 0.11 3.86 6.83
N SER A 18 -1.02 4.26 6.26
CA SER A 18 -2.21 3.41 6.17
C SER A 18 -2.26 2.52 4.92
N LEU A 19 -1.29 2.66 4.02
CA LEU A 19 -1.24 2.01 2.71
C LEU A 19 0.05 1.23 2.47
N ASP A 20 1.16 1.63 3.13
CA ASP A 20 2.45 0.96 2.97
C ASP A 20 2.35 -0.50 3.36
N GLN A 21 2.82 -1.39 2.49
CA GLN A 21 2.85 -2.83 2.69
C GLN A 21 4.17 -3.41 2.21
N ILE A 22 4.92 -4.01 3.13
CA ILE A 22 6.16 -4.70 2.84
C ILE A 22 5.85 -6.19 2.71
N GLY A 23 6.35 -6.81 1.66
CA GLY A 23 6.15 -8.23 1.42
C GLY A 23 7.37 -8.86 0.74
N PRO A 24 7.52 -10.18 0.85
CA PRO A 24 8.56 -10.91 0.15
C PRO A 24 8.28 -11.00 -1.35
N LEU A 25 9.34 -11.12 -2.14
CA LEU A 25 9.33 -11.46 -3.55
C LEU A 25 10.18 -12.70 -3.74
N ALA A 26 9.63 -13.75 -4.32
CA ALA A 26 10.33 -15.00 -4.56
C ALA A 26 9.89 -15.62 -5.90
N LYS A 27 10.55 -16.70 -6.32
CA LYS A 27 10.25 -17.39 -7.58
C LYS A 27 9.01 -18.27 -7.49
N ASP A 28 8.69 -18.74 -6.29
CA ASP A 28 7.50 -19.56 -6.03
C ASP A 28 6.79 -19.17 -4.73
N VAL A 29 5.61 -19.73 -4.51
CA VAL A 29 4.76 -19.40 -3.37
C VAL A 29 5.33 -19.95 -2.06
N THR A 30 6.01 -21.08 -2.09
CA THR A 30 6.62 -21.71 -0.91
C THR A 30 7.73 -20.83 -0.34
N ASP A 31 8.60 -20.34 -1.21
CA ASP A 31 9.66 -19.40 -0.81
C ASP A 31 9.08 -18.08 -0.29
N CYS A 32 8.02 -17.55 -0.93
CA CYS A 32 7.30 -16.37 -0.43
C CYS A 32 6.73 -16.59 0.97
N ALA A 33 6.07 -17.71 1.20
CA ALA A 33 5.50 -18.05 2.50
C ALA A 33 6.59 -18.19 3.58
N THR A 34 7.69 -18.89 3.25
CA THR A 34 8.84 -19.08 4.14
C THR A 34 9.50 -17.76 4.51
N LEU A 35 9.73 -16.89 3.53
CA LEU A 35 10.28 -15.56 3.79
C LEU A 35 9.33 -14.71 4.64
N LEU A 36 8.03 -14.75 4.34
CA LEU A 36 7.04 -14.02 5.11
C LEU A 36 7.01 -14.50 6.56
N GLU A 37 7.05 -15.80 6.79
CA GLU A 37 7.10 -16.43 8.12
C GLU A 37 8.35 -16.00 8.91
N ALA A 38 9.51 -15.94 8.23
CA ALA A 38 10.75 -15.52 8.85
C ALA A 38 10.78 -14.04 9.28
N ILE A 39 10.09 -13.16 8.55
CA ILE A 39 10.07 -11.71 8.83
C ILE A 39 8.83 -11.25 9.61
N ALA A 40 7.78 -12.06 9.67
CA ALA A 40 6.57 -11.75 10.41
C ALA A 40 6.77 -12.08 11.89
N SER A 41 6.68 -11.06 12.74
CA SER A 41 6.76 -11.22 14.19
C SER A 41 6.14 -10.02 14.89
N HIS A 42 5.82 -10.19 16.17
CA HIS A 42 5.45 -9.05 17.01
C HIS A 42 6.72 -8.32 17.47
N ASP A 43 6.70 -7.00 17.36
CA ASP A 43 7.74 -6.14 17.91
C ASP A 43 7.23 -5.46 19.19
N GLU A 44 7.86 -5.75 20.32
CA GLU A 44 7.50 -5.19 21.62
C GLU A 44 7.77 -3.68 21.73
N LYS A 45 8.66 -3.16 20.88
CA LYS A 45 8.99 -1.73 20.84
C LYS A 45 8.07 -0.91 19.94
N ASP A 46 7.19 -1.58 19.17
CA ASP A 46 6.21 -0.95 18.32
C ASP A 46 4.79 -1.23 18.83
N SER A 47 4.17 -0.21 19.42
CA SER A 47 2.80 -0.31 19.96
C SER A 47 1.73 -0.57 18.89
N THR A 48 2.05 -0.41 17.61
CA THR A 48 1.13 -0.70 16.49
C THR A 48 1.27 -2.12 15.97
N SER A 49 2.32 -2.85 16.38
CA SER A 49 2.56 -4.23 16.00
C SER A 49 1.51 -5.16 16.62
N VAL A 50 0.86 -5.97 15.80
CA VAL A 50 -0.18 -6.90 16.23
C VAL A 50 0.45 -8.19 16.72
N ARG A 51 0.02 -8.70 17.88
CA ARG A 51 0.34 -10.04 18.34
C ARG A 51 -0.62 -11.03 17.69
N LEU A 52 -0.07 -12.03 17.03
CA LEU A 52 -0.80 -13.20 16.52
C LEU A 52 -0.44 -14.43 17.36
N GLU A 53 -1.35 -15.37 17.42
CA GLU A 53 -1.11 -16.66 18.08
C GLU A 53 -0.08 -17.51 17.32
N SER A 54 -0.05 -17.38 15.99
CA SER A 54 0.90 -18.05 15.11
C SER A 54 1.24 -17.19 13.90
N TYR A 55 2.46 -17.32 13.41
CA TYR A 55 2.96 -16.73 12.17
C TYR A 55 3.31 -17.82 11.15
N ASP A 56 2.70 -18.99 11.26
CA ASP A 56 2.89 -20.13 10.36
C ASP A 56 2.07 -19.90 9.08
N PHE A 57 2.74 -19.48 8.02
CA PHE A 57 2.15 -19.28 6.70
C PHE A 57 2.38 -20.48 5.78
N THR A 58 3.42 -21.30 6.05
CA THR A 58 3.76 -22.44 5.23
C THR A 58 2.76 -23.59 5.38
N SER A 59 2.16 -23.75 6.54
CA SER A 59 1.09 -24.75 6.78
C SER A 59 -0.20 -24.45 6.01
N ALA A 60 -0.38 -23.20 5.54
CA ALA A 60 -1.52 -22.82 4.72
C ALA A 60 -1.39 -23.26 3.25
N LEU A 61 -0.22 -23.70 2.81
CA LEU A 61 0.02 -24.21 1.47
C LEU A 61 -0.67 -25.56 1.31
N LYS A 62 -1.58 -25.65 0.34
CA LYS A 62 -2.38 -26.84 0.05
C LYS A 62 -2.26 -27.21 -1.41
N ASP A 63 -2.21 -28.50 -1.68
CA ASP A 63 -2.19 -29.03 -3.06
C ASP A 63 -3.58 -29.16 -3.68
N ASP A 64 -4.64 -28.91 -2.91
CA ASP A 64 -6.03 -29.06 -3.36
C ASP A 64 -6.79 -27.72 -3.24
N VAL A 65 -7.50 -27.36 -4.29
CA VAL A 65 -8.36 -26.18 -4.39
C VAL A 65 -9.86 -26.53 -4.42
N LYS A 66 -10.19 -27.80 -4.21
CA LYS A 66 -11.57 -28.28 -4.28
C LYS A 66 -12.48 -27.57 -3.27
N GLY A 67 -13.57 -26.98 -3.79
CA GLY A 67 -14.51 -26.20 -3.01
C GLY A 67 -14.05 -24.80 -2.62
N MET A 68 -12.84 -24.38 -3.01
CA MET A 68 -12.38 -23.01 -2.83
C MET A 68 -13.22 -22.06 -3.69
N LYS A 69 -13.73 -20.99 -3.09
CA LYS A 69 -14.48 -19.95 -3.80
C LYS A 69 -13.53 -18.88 -4.33
N ILE A 70 -13.59 -18.64 -5.63
CA ILE A 70 -12.78 -17.65 -6.34
C ILE A 70 -13.74 -16.67 -7.02
N GLY A 71 -13.65 -15.40 -6.63
CA GLY A 71 -14.44 -14.34 -7.23
C GLY A 71 -13.70 -13.63 -8.35
N ILE A 72 -14.35 -13.41 -9.49
CA ILE A 72 -13.86 -12.59 -10.60
C ILE A 72 -14.64 -11.28 -10.61
N PRO A 73 -14.02 -10.14 -10.23
CA PRO A 73 -14.70 -8.86 -10.29
C PRO A 73 -14.80 -8.39 -11.75
N LYS A 74 -16.03 -8.24 -12.25
CA LYS A 74 -16.29 -7.80 -13.64
C LYS A 74 -15.67 -6.44 -13.95
N ASP A 75 -15.67 -5.56 -12.96
CA ASP A 75 -15.11 -4.20 -13.08
C ASP A 75 -13.63 -4.17 -13.47
N TYR A 76 -12.88 -5.25 -13.21
CA TYR A 76 -11.44 -5.33 -13.55
C TYR A 76 -11.19 -5.72 -15.02
N PHE A 77 -12.23 -6.17 -15.72
CA PHE A 77 -12.14 -6.62 -17.11
C PHE A 77 -12.74 -5.61 -18.10
N GLY A 78 -12.78 -4.32 -17.72
CA GLY A 78 -13.26 -3.20 -18.53
C GLY A 78 -12.28 -2.72 -19.59
N GLU A 79 -12.60 -1.57 -20.18
CA GLU A 79 -11.75 -0.91 -21.17
C GLU A 79 -10.35 -0.59 -20.60
N GLY A 80 -9.31 -0.79 -21.42
CA GLY A 80 -7.92 -0.51 -21.07
C GLY A 80 -7.14 -1.70 -20.49
N LEU A 81 -7.78 -2.83 -20.25
CA LEU A 81 -7.07 -4.07 -19.94
C LEU A 81 -6.53 -4.68 -21.23
N ASP A 82 -5.23 -5.03 -21.22
CA ASP A 82 -4.60 -5.75 -22.31
C ASP A 82 -5.27 -7.14 -22.50
N GLU A 83 -5.59 -7.49 -23.73
CA GLU A 83 -6.35 -8.71 -24.02
C GLU A 83 -5.54 -9.97 -23.67
N GLU A 84 -4.21 -9.96 -23.88
CA GLU A 84 -3.35 -11.08 -23.52
C GLU A 84 -3.35 -11.32 -22.00
N VAL A 85 -3.35 -10.24 -21.21
CA VAL A 85 -3.44 -10.31 -19.73
C VAL A 85 -4.81 -10.86 -19.32
N LYS A 86 -5.89 -10.38 -19.94
CA LYS A 86 -7.25 -10.87 -19.67
C LYS A 86 -7.39 -12.36 -19.95
N GLU A 87 -6.94 -12.80 -21.12
CA GLU A 87 -6.97 -14.21 -21.50
C GLU A 87 -6.18 -15.10 -20.53
N ALA A 88 -4.98 -14.65 -20.13
CA ALA A 88 -4.16 -15.39 -19.18
C ALA A 88 -4.83 -15.53 -17.80
N VAL A 89 -5.46 -14.47 -17.29
CA VAL A 89 -6.18 -14.51 -15.99
C VAL A 89 -7.40 -15.41 -16.07
N LEU A 90 -8.19 -15.34 -17.14
CA LEU A 90 -9.36 -16.19 -17.33
C LEU A 90 -8.97 -17.66 -17.53
N ALA A 91 -7.88 -17.94 -18.22
CA ALA A 91 -7.34 -19.30 -18.37
C ALA A 91 -6.89 -19.88 -17.02
N ALA A 92 -6.25 -19.06 -16.17
CA ALA A 92 -5.89 -19.47 -14.82
C ALA A 92 -7.13 -19.78 -13.97
N ALA A 93 -8.16 -18.93 -14.02
CA ALA A 93 -9.41 -19.16 -13.33
C ALA A 93 -10.09 -20.47 -13.77
N LYS A 94 -10.13 -20.72 -15.07
CA LYS A 94 -10.65 -21.98 -15.64
C LYS A 94 -9.87 -23.20 -15.17
N THR A 95 -8.53 -23.11 -15.12
CA THR A 95 -7.68 -24.19 -14.60
C THR A 95 -8.01 -24.52 -13.15
N LEU A 96 -8.29 -23.51 -12.33
CA LEU A 96 -8.68 -23.70 -10.93
C LEU A 96 -10.09 -24.33 -10.82
N GLU A 97 -11.02 -23.93 -11.68
CA GLU A 97 -12.35 -24.53 -11.78
C GLU A 97 -12.29 -26.01 -12.18
N GLU A 98 -11.47 -26.36 -13.18
CA GLU A 98 -11.23 -27.77 -13.59
C GLU A 98 -10.61 -28.60 -12.46
N LYS A 99 -9.89 -27.98 -11.52
CA LYS A 99 -9.38 -28.62 -10.29
C LYS A 99 -10.37 -28.63 -9.14
N GLY A 100 -11.61 -28.17 -9.34
CA GLY A 100 -12.71 -28.25 -8.38
C GLY A 100 -12.94 -27.00 -7.54
N ALA A 101 -12.32 -25.88 -7.86
CA ALA A 101 -12.69 -24.59 -7.29
C ALA A 101 -14.05 -24.12 -7.85
N ILE A 102 -14.73 -23.26 -7.11
CA ILE A 102 -15.98 -22.62 -7.51
C ILE A 102 -15.65 -21.21 -7.97
N VAL A 103 -15.76 -20.93 -9.27
CA VAL A 103 -15.49 -19.62 -9.84
C VAL A 103 -16.79 -18.87 -10.05
N GLU A 104 -16.91 -17.67 -9.48
CA GLU A 104 -18.11 -16.83 -9.56
C GLU A 104 -17.73 -15.41 -9.98
N GLU A 105 -18.48 -14.82 -10.89
CA GLU A 105 -18.37 -13.40 -11.22
C GLU A 105 -19.18 -12.55 -10.25
N PHE A 106 -18.65 -11.37 -9.92
CA PHE A 106 -19.34 -10.41 -9.05
C PHE A 106 -18.99 -8.97 -9.41
N ASP A 107 -19.78 -8.03 -8.91
CA ASP A 107 -19.57 -6.60 -9.08
C ASP A 107 -19.04 -5.99 -7.77
N LEU A 108 -17.93 -5.25 -7.82
CA LEU A 108 -17.38 -4.55 -6.66
C LEU A 108 -18.02 -3.16 -6.45
N GLY A 109 -18.56 -2.58 -7.49
CA GLY A 109 -19.38 -1.38 -7.48
C GLY A 109 -18.64 -0.05 -7.35
N LEU A 110 -17.57 0.06 -6.58
CA LEU A 110 -16.89 1.33 -6.30
C LEU A 110 -15.44 1.39 -6.81
N VAL A 111 -15.07 0.49 -7.72
CA VAL A 111 -13.69 0.34 -8.22
C VAL A 111 -13.19 1.60 -8.91
N GLU A 112 -14.05 2.30 -9.66
CA GLU A 112 -13.71 3.55 -10.32
C GLU A 112 -13.20 4.64 -9.37
N TYR A 113 -13.61 4.61 -8.10
CA TYR A 113 -13.18 5.54 -7.06
C TYR A 113 -11.93 5.10 -6.29
N ALA A 114 -11.47 3.86 -6.48
CA ALA A 114 -10.35 3.30 -5.71
C ALA A 114 -9.05 4.06 -5.98
N ILE A 115 -8.69 4.26 -7.24
CA ILE A 115 -7.48 4.97 -7.64
C ILE A 115 -7.50 6.45 -7.23
N PRO A 116 -8.57 7.24 -7.51
CA PRO A 116 -8.67 8.61 -7.01
C PRO A 116 -8.57 8.71 -5.48
N ALA A 117 -9.26 7.86 -4.74
CA ALA A 117 -9.20 7.84 -3.27
C ALA A 117 -7.79 7.50 -2.77
N TYR A 118 -7.13 6.52 -3.40
CA TYR A 118 -5.75 6.18 -3.12
C TYR A 118 -4.80 7.37 -3.28
N TYR A 119 -4.85 8.08 -4.41
CA TYR A 119 -3.96 9.22 -4.65
C TYR A 119 -4.15 10.34 -3.65
N VAL A 120 -5.38 10.65 -3.25
CA VAL A 120 -5.66 11.66 -2.24
C VAL A 120 -5.10 11.25 -0.88
N ILE A 121 -5.38 10.04 -0.43
CA ILE A 121 -4.92 9.53 0.88
C ILE A 121 -3.39 9.41 0.90
N ALA A 122 -2.81 8.81 -0.13
CA ALA A 122 -1.36 8.61 -0.22
C ALA A 122 -0.59 9.94 -0.22
N ALA A 123 -1.07 10.95 -0.98
CA ALA A 123 -0.45 12.27 -1.00
C ALA A 123 -0.58 12.97 0.36
N ALA A 124 -1.75 12.90 1.00
CA ALA A 124 -1.97 13.48 2.32
C ALA A 124 -1.03 12.88 3.38
N GLU A 125 -0.95 11.56 3.43
CA GLU A 125 -0.08 10.85 4.37
C GLU A 125 1.41 11.08 4.06
N ALA A 126 1.81 11.09 2.77
CA ALA A 126 3.17 11.40 2.37
C ALA A 126 3.59 12.82 2.78
N SER A 127 2.72 13.81 2.59
CA SER A 127 2.97 15.18 3.04
C SER A 127 3.24 15.25 4.55
N SER A 128 2.44 14.54 5.35
CA SER A 128 2.59 14.47 6.79
C SER A 128 3.85 13.70 7.19
N ASN A 129 4.08 12.51 6.65
CA ASN A 129 5.21 11.64 7.01
C ASN A 129 6.55 12.24 6.59
N LEU A 130 6.64 12.84 5.42
CA LEU A 130 7.88 13.43 4.91
C LEU A 130 8.18 14.82 5.47
N SER A 131 7.29 15.41 6.24
CA SER A 131 7.53 16.70 6.91
C SER A 131 8.70 16.64 7.89
N ARG A 132 8.96 15.48 8.50
CA ARG A 132 10.05 15.26 9.47
C ARG A 132 11.45 15.26 8.87
N PHE A 133 11.57 15.12 7.54
CA PHE A 133 12.86 15.14 6.85
C PHE A 133 13.24 16.56 6.50
N ASP A 134 13.71 17.28 7.49
CA ASP A 134 14.03 18.71 7.46
C ASP A 134 15.56 18.99 7.41
N GLY A 135 16.39 17.94 7.50
CA GLY A 135 17.83 18.04 7.53
C GLY A 135 18.42 18.42 8.90
N VAL A 136 17.59 18.50 9.96
CA VAL A 136 18.06 18.73 11.34
C VAL A 136 18.25 17.40 12.06
N LYS A 137 17.18 16.61 12.22
CA LYS A 137 17.23 15.31 12.88
C LYS A 137 17.36 14.15 11.90
N TYR A 138 16.74 14.27 10.72
CA TYR A 138 16.62 13.17 9.77
C TYR A 138 16.95 13.61 8.35
N GLY A 139 17.49 12.66 7.60
CA GLY A 139 17.66 12.73 6.18
C GLY A 139 18.82 13.61 5.72
N TYR A 140 18.78 13.95 4.45
CA TYR A 140 19.75 14.79 3.79
C TYR A 140 19.72 16.22 4.34
N ARG A 141 20.89 16.86 4.47
CA ARG A 141 21.04 18.30 4.73
C ARG A 141 21.85 18.94 3.61
N ALA A 142 21.35 20.03 3.06
CA ALA A 142 22.10 20.83 2.10
C ALA A 142 23.44 21.30 2.72
N LYS A 143 24.51 21.31 1.92
CA LYS A 143 25.83 21.67 2.38
C LYS A 143 26.03 23.18 2.48
N ASP A 144 25.49 23.91 1.50
CA ASP A 144 25.64 25.35 1.36
C ASP A 144 24.32 26.06 1.59
N TYR A 145 24.22 26.80 2.70
CA TYR A 145 23.02 27.57 3.03
C TYR A 145 23.34 28.79 3.91
N GLU A 146 22.47 29.79 3.81
CA GLU A 146 22.54 31.01 4.64
C GLU A 146 21.32 31.08 5.56
N GLY A 147 21.54 30.84 6.85
CA GLY A 147 20.51 30.85 7.87
C GLY A 147 19.53 29.67 7.78
N LEU A 148 18.71 29.50 8.82
CA LEU A 148 17.86 28.35 9.05
C LEU A 148 16.80 28.15 7.95
N HIS A 149 16.14 29.22 7.54
CA HIS A 149 15.08 29.16 6.53
C HIS A 149 15.59 28.70 5.15
N ASN A 150 16.77 29.19 4.76
CA ASN A 150 17.41 28.78 3.51
C ASN A 150 17.89 27.33 3.59
N MET A 151 18.37 26.88 4.76
CA MET A 151 18.72 25.49 5.00
C MET A 151 17.52 24.57 4.73
N TYR A 152 16.36 24.85 5.30
CA TYR A 152 15.17 24.05 5.06
C TYR A 152 14.76 24.00 3.58
N LYS A 153 14.75 25.17 2.93
CA LYS A 153 14.40 25.25 1.51
C LYS A 153 15.34 24.42 0.63
N LYS A 154 16.65 24.60 0.78
CA LYS A 154 17.65 23.87 0.00
C LYS A 154 17.62 22.37 0.30
N THR A 155 17.60 22.00 1.57
CA THR A 155 17.52 20.60 2.01
C THR A 155 16.35 19.87 1.35
N ARG A 156 15.16 20.44 1.41
CA ARG A 156 13.96 19.80 0.82
C ARG A 156 13.94 19.87 -0.70
N SER A 157 14.51 20.94 -1.27
CA SER A 157 14.62 21.06 -2.73
C SER A 157 15.61 20.06 -3.34
N GLU A 158 16.72 19.82 -2.71
CA GLU A 158 17.77 18.92 -3.17
C GLU A 158 17.49 17.45 -2.77
N GLY A 159 16.99 17.24 -1.54
CA GLY A 159 16.78 15.91 -0.98
C GLY A 159 15.57 15.15 -1.51
N PHE A 160 14.58 15.85 -2.07
CA PHE A 160 13.39 15.21 -2.65
C PHE A 160 13.35 15.30 -4.17
N GLY A 161 13.07 14.18 -4.84
CA GLY A 161 12.83 14.15 -6.27
C GLY A 161 11.55 14.92 -6.67
N ALA A 162 11.39 15.20 -7.95
CA ALA A 162 10.29 16.02 -8.48
C ALA A 162 8.90 15.44 -8.15
N GLU A 163 8.73 14.13 -8.30
CA GLU A 163 7.45 13.46 -8.01
C GLU A 163 7.11 13.49 -6.53
N VAL A 164 8.09 13.27 -5.65
CA VAL A 164 7.88 13.37 -4.19
C VAL A 164 7.47 14.78 -3.80
N LYS A 165 8.10 15.81 -4.34
CA LYS A 165 7.71 17.21 -4.12
C LYS A 165 6.28 17.49 -4.57
N ARG A 166 5.88 16.98 -5.74
CA ARG A 166 4.50 17.09 -6.25
C ARG A 166 3.50 16.48 -5.28
N ARG A 167 3.78 15.28 -4.77
CA ARG A 167 2.93 14.58 -3.78
C ARG A 167 2.84 15.31 -2.46
N ILE A 168 3.95 15.88 -1.97
CA ILE A 168 3.95 16.71 -0.75
C ILE A 168 3.06 17.93 -0.93
N MET A 169 3.18 18.62 -2.08
CA MET A 169 2.35 19.81 -2.35
C MET A 169 0.87 19.46 -2.46
N LEU A 170 0.54 18.39 -3.20
CA LEU A 170 -0.84 17.90 -3.31
C LEU A 170 -1.39 17.50 -1.94
N GLY A 171 -0.61 16.80 -1.14
CA GLY A 171 -1.00 16.40 0.21
C GLY A 171 -1.26 17.60 1.12
N SER A 172 -0.40 18.62 1.07
CA SER A 172 -0.61 19.86 1.82
C SER A 172 -1.87 20.58 1.41
N PHE A 173 -2.21 20.56 0.11
CA PHE A 173 -3.44 21.14 -0.42
C PHE A 173 -4.68 20.39 0.12
N VAL A 174 -4.73 19.07 -0.01
CA VAL A 174 -5.92 18.30 0.41
C VAL A 174 -6.11 18.23 1.92
N LEU A 175 -5.07 18.52 2.70
CA LEU A 175 -5.14 18.63 4.16
C LEU A 175 -5.43 20.06 4.65
N SER A 176 -5.47 21.06 3.77
CA SER A 176 -5.75 22.44 4.19
C SER A 176 -7.22 22.61 4.61
N SER A 177 -7.47 23.58 5.49
CA SER A 177 -8.77 23.76 6.16
C SER A 177 -9.95 23.94 5.18
N GLY A 178 -9.74 24.52 4.02
CA GLY A 178 -10.79 24.70 3.00
C GLY A 178 -11.10 23.46 2.17
N TYR A 179 -10.22 22.45 2.18
CA TYR A 179 -10.32 21.30 1.27
C TYR A 179 -10.33 19.95 2.00
N TYR A 180 -10.06 19.92 3.28
CA TYR A 180 -9.97 18.71 4.09
C TYR A 180 -11.23 17.83 3.99
N ASP A 181 -12.40 18.42 4.18
CA ASP A 181 -13.68 17.68 4.15
C ASP A 181 -14.02 17.23 2.72
N ALA A 182 -13.78 18.11 1.73
CA ALA A 182 -14.13 17.87 0.34
C ALA A 182 -13.27 16.78 -0.32
N TYR A 183 -12.01 16.64 0.07
CA TYR A 183 -11.07 15.70 -0.54
C TYR A 183 -10.65 14.58 0.42
N TYR A 184 -9.97 14.91 1.51
CA TYR A 184 -9.37 13.89 2.38
C TYR A 184 -10.42 13.04 3.11
N LEU A 185 -11.38 13.67 3.78
CA LEU A 185 -12.47 12.92 4.46
C LEU A 185 -13.34 12.16 3.46
N LYS A 186 -13.61 12.73 2.30
CA LYS A 186 -14.35 12.04 1.24
C LYS A 186 -13.61 10.79 0.78
N ALA A 187 -12.29 10.88 0.55
CA ALA A 187 -11.47 9.72 0.17
C ALA A 187 -11.43 8.64 1.26
N LEU A 188 -11.33 9.02 2.55
CA LEU A 188 -11.41 8.07 3.66
C LEU A 188 -12.77 7.36 3.74
N ARG A 189 -13.87 8.08 3.51
CA ARG A 189 -15.22 7.50 3.47
C ARG A 189 -15.37 6.53 2.29
N THR A 190 -14.84 6.90 1.12
CA THR A 190 -14.80 6.02 -0.06
C THR A 190 -14.01 4.74 0.23
N LYS A 191 -12.81 4.86 0.81
CA LYS A 191 -12.00 3.70 1.24
C LYS A 191 -12.78 2.79 2.20
N ALA A 192 -13.53 3.38 3.13
CA ALA A 192 -14.34 2.61 4.08
C ALA A 192 -15.50 1.87 3.41
N LEU A 193 -16.11 2.46 2.38
CA LEU A 193 -17.17 1.82 1.59
C LEU A 193 -16.63 0.67 0.73
N ILE A 194 -15.47 0.86 0.09
CA ILE A 194 -14.81 -0.21 -0.70
C ILE A 194 -14.41 -1.40 0.17
N LYS A 195 -14.13 -1.16 1.46
CA LYS A 195 -13.74 -2.23 2.39
C LYS A 195 -14.92 -3.07 2.88
N LYS A 196 -16.16 -2.59 2.76
CA LYS A 196 -17.37 -3.34 3.16
C LYS A 196 -17.69 -4.45 2.19
#